data_cc74c3eea9a20262560ce1e4a011869e
#
_entry.id   cc74c3eea9a20262560ce1e4a011869e
#
_cell.length_a   1.000
_cell.length_b   1.000
_cell.length_c   1.000
_cell.angle_alpha   90.00
_cell.angle_beta   90.00
_cell.angle_gamma   90.00
#
_symmetry.space_group_name_H-M   'P 1'
#
loop_
_entity.id
_entity.type
_entity.pdbx_description
1 polymer ?
#
loop_
_entity_poly.entity_id
_entity_poly.type
_entity_poly.pdbx_seq_one_letter_code
_entity_poly.pdbx_strand_id
1 'polypeptide(L)'
;MRILVIYLIYLTSSILFAQIEKQVRDKSPGLFKNQRLFHSPPKPLFKGRKHNLDFVTSVPQDSILSGSLFFKTNSMAYFREFKIKSSHGLFRFNYDPEIFPGTHLEYYFIMQTPSGIHASPIDDNGDLTPVNKLLIDPIQYYKQQARLNK
;
A
#
# COMPACT_ATOMS: atom_id res chain seq x y z
N MET A 1 18.08 -34.77 30.02
CA MET A 1 16.97 -33.93 30.54
C MET A 1 17.02 -32.47 30.07
N ARG A 2 18.17 -31.79 30.09
CA ARG A 2 18.28 -30.35 29.64
C ARG A 2 17.99 -30.10 28.17
N ILE A 3 18.37 -31.01 27.27
CA ILE A 3 18.15 -30.86 25.81
C ILE A 3 16.66 -30.96 25.44
N LEU A 4 15.91 -31.81 26.12
CA LEU A 4 14.47 -32.02 25.90
C LEU A 4 13.64 -30.78 26.25
N VAL A 5 14.04 -30.04 27.28
CA VAL A 5 13.40 -28.80 27.74
C VAL A 5 13.60 -27.68 26.72
N ILE A 6 14.79 -27.57 26.10
CA ILE A 6 15.09 -26.57 25.08
C ILE A 6 14.24 -26.82 23.82
N TYR A 7 14.09 -28.07 23.37
CA TYR A 7 13.22 -28.41 22.23
C TYR A 7 11.75 -28.09 22.50
N LEU A 8 11.28 -28.29 23.74
CA LEU A 8 9.89 -27.97 24.11
C LEU A 8 9.63 -26.46 24.07
N ILE A 9 10.58 -25.62 24.49
CA ILE A 9 10.47 -24.16 24.45
C ILE A 9 10.44 -23.65 23.01
N TYR A 10 11.26 -24.22 22.10
CA TYR A 10 11.25 -23.86 20.68
C TYR A 10 9.93 -24.25 20.00
N LEU A 11 9.36 -25.41 20.32
CA LEU A 11 8.10 -25.86 19.75
C LEU A 11 6.92 -24.99 20.19
N THR A 12 6.88 -24.58 21.45
CA THR A 12 5.80 -23.73 21.98
C THR A 12 5.87 -22.31 21.43
N SER A 13 7.06 -21.74 21.23
CA SER A 13 7.22 -20.41 20.61
C SER A 13 6.76 -20.39 19.16
N SER A 14 7.06 -21.41 18.38
CA SER A 14 6.62 -21.51 16.97
C SER A 14 5.11 -21.62 16.83
N ILE A 15 4.43 -22.33 17.72
CA ILE A 15 2.97 -22.45 17.74
C ILE A 15 2.33 -21.11 18.15
N LEU A 16 2.93 -20.39 19.11
CA LEU A 16 2.44 -19.08 19.54
C LEU A 16 2.50 -18.04 18.41
N PHE A 17 3.61 -18.01 17.66
CA PHE A 17 3.74 -17.12 16.50
C PHE A 17 2.72 -17.43 15.41
N ALA A 18 2.50 -18.70 15.08
CA ALA A 18 1.50 -19.11 14.10
C ALA A 18 0.06 -18.78 14.53
N GLN A 19 -0.23 -18.85 15.83
CA GLN A 19 -1.54 -18.45 16.38
C GLN A 19 -1.73 -16.93 16.36
N ILE A 20 -0.68 -16.14 16.61
CA ILE A 20 -0.74 -14.67 16.54
C ILE A 20 -0.97 -14.24 15.09
N GLU A 21 -0.28 -14.85 14.13
CA GLU A 21 -0.44 -14.54 12.70
C GLU A 21 -1.84 -14.90 12.20
N LYS A 22 -2.41 -16.01 12.64
CA LYS A 22 -3.78 -16.42 12.34
C LYS A 22 -4.82 -15.49 12.98
N GLN A 23 -4.63 -15.08 14.24
CA GLN A 23 -5.52 -14.12 14.91
C GLN A 23 -5.48 -12.73 14.28
N VAL A 24 -4.35 -12.29 13.72
CA VAL A 24 -4.24 -11.01 12.99
C VAL A 24 -4.98 -11.10 11.65
N ARG A 25 -4.95 -12.24 10.96
CA ARG A 25 -5.73 -12.45 9.72
C ARG A 25 -7.22 -12.59 9.97
N ASP A 26 -7.62 -13.31 11.02
CA ASP A 26 -9.04 -13.60 11.30
C ASP A 26 -9.79 -12.43 11.98
N LYS A 27 -9.09 -11.36 12.39
CA LYS A 27 -9.69 -10.27 13.17
C LYS A 27 -10.16 -9.06 12.39
N SER A 28 -10.15 -9.06 11.07
CA SER A 28 -10.46 -7.82 10.35
C SER A 28 -11.41 -7.93 9.15
N PRO A 29 -12.55 -8.61 9.20
CA PRO A 29 -13.56 -8.30 8.22
C PRO A 29 -14.13 -6.91 8.56
N GLY A 30 -13.73 -5.92 7.77
CA GLY A 30 -14.31 -4.59 7.82
C GLY A 30 -13.65 -3.58 8.75
N LEU A 31 -12.37 -3.72 9.08
CA LEU A 31 -11.61 -2.72 9.85
C LEU A 31 -11.65 -1.33 9.20
N PHE A 32 -11.80 -1.24 7.87
CA PHE A 32 -11.79 -0.01 7.09
C PHE A 32 -13.13 0.34 6.45
N LYS A 33 -14.26 -0.13 6.99
CA LYS A 33 -15.61 0.06 6.41
C LYS A 33 -16.00 1.50 6.08
N ASN A 34 -15.46 2.47 6.82
CA ASN A 34 -15.74 3.87 6.57
C ASN A 34 -14.65 4.47 5.69
N GLN A 35 -14.84 4.38 4.38
CA GLN A 35 -13.92 4.96 3.43
C GLN A 35 -13.91 6.49 3.55
N ARG A 36 -12.85 7.04 4.16
CA ARG A 36 -12.57 8.47 4.25
C ARG A 36 -11.32 8.88 3.50
N LEU A 37 -10.69 7.93 2.85
CA LEU A 37 -9.47 8.10 2.10
C LEU A 37 -9.69 7.58 0.68
N PHE A 38 -9.48 8.43 -0.31
CA PHE A 38 -9.77 8.15 -1.71
C PHE A 38 -8.48 8.24 -2.53
N HIS A 39 -8.35 7.35 -3.49
CA HIS A 39 -7.23 7.33 -4.41
C HIS A 39 -7.69 6.88 -5.79
N SER A 40 -7.25 7.61 -6.81
CA SER A 40 -7.39 7.21 -8.21
C SER A 40 -5.99 7.04 -8.80
N PRO A 41 -5.55 5.79 -9.05
CA PRO A 41 -4.25 5.55 -9.65
C PRO A 41 -4.10 6.26 -10.99
N PRO A 42 -2.96 6.91 -11.26
CA PRO A 42 -2.68 7.46 -12.59
C PRO A 42 -2.81 6.39 -13.69
N LYS A 43 -3.41 6.76 -14.81
CA LYS A 43 -3.61 5.89 -15.98
C LYS A 43 -3.29 6.63 -17.26
N PRO A 44 -2.30 6.18 -18.03
CA PRO A 44 -1.35 5.10 -17.76
C PRO A 44 -0.22 5.52 -16.81
N LEU A 45 0.38 4.54 -16.12
CA LEU A 45 1.66 4.70 -15.44
C LEU A 45 2.78 4.33 -16.42
N PHE A 46 3.63 5.30 -16.75
CA PHE A 46 4.70 5.08 -17.72
C PHE A 46 6.02 4.71 -17.05
N LYS A 47 6.70 3.72 -17.65
CA LYS A 47 8.07 3.38 -17.29
C LYS A 47 9.01 4.56 -17.56
N GLY A 48 9.96 4.80 -16.64
CA GLY A 48 10.95 5.88 -16.79
C GLY A 48 10.40 7.29 -16.60
N ARG A 49 9.16 7.47 -16.14
CA ARG A 49 8.56 8.77 -15.83
C ARG A 49 8.18 8.89 -14.37
N LYS A 50 8.31 10.09 -13.83
CA LYS A 50 7.82 10.42 -12.48
C LYS A 50 6.30 10.48 -12.49
N HIS A 51 5.69 9.99 -11.40
CA HIS A 51 4.24 10.00 -11.23
C HIS A 51 3.87 10.46 -9.83
N ASN A 52 2.79 11.22 -9.72
CA ASN A 52 2.20 11.56 -8.44
C ASN A 52 1.21 10.48 -8.02
N LEU A 53 1.39 9.95 -6.83
CA LEU A 53 0.41 9.11 -6.15
C LEU A 53 -0.32 9.99 -5.14
N ASP A 54 -1.55 10.37 -5.48
CA ASP A 54 -2.36 11.31 -4.71
C ASP A 54 -3.44 10.57 -3.94
N PHE A 55 -3.50 10.80 -2.64
CA PHE A 55 -4.55 10.31 -1.76
C PHE A 55 -5.27 11.49 -1.15
N VAL A 56 -6.59 11.51 -1.25
CA VAL A 56 -7.44 12.62 -0.81
C VAL A 56 -8.31 12.17 0.35
N THR A 57 -8.45 13.02 1.34
CA THR A 57 -9.33 12.75 2.47
C THR A 57 -10.25 13.93 2.76
N SER A 58 -11.46 13.63 3.24
CA SER A 58 -12.40 14.60 3.78
C SER A 58 -12.20 14.87 5.28
N VAL A 59 -11.24 14.19 5.92
CA VAL A 59 -10.93 14.39 7.34
C VAL A 59 -10.24 15.74 7.53
N PRO A 60 -10.69 16.57 8.51
CA PRO A 60 -10.04 17.83 8.81
C PRO A 60 -8.55 17.63 9.16
N GLN A 61 -7.71 18.58 8.73
CA GLN A 61 -6.24 18.50 8.91
C GLN A 61 -5.85 18.30 10.38
N ASP A 62 -6.52 18.98 11.28
CA ASP A 62 -6.24 18.93 12.74
C ASP A 62 -6.58 17.58 13.38
N SER A 63 -7.36 16.76 12.69
CA SER A 63 -7.73 15.42 13.10
C SER A 63 -6.84 14.34 12.49
N ILE A 64 -5.83 14.70 11.68
CA ILE A 64 -4.91 13.75 11.06
C ILE A 64 -3.68 13.61 11.94
N LEU A 65 -3.47 12.44 12.53
CA LEU A 65 -2.30 12.13 13.34
C LEU A 65 -1.10 11.77 12.49
N SER A 66 -1.30 10.92 11.48
CA SER A 66 -0.24 10.50 10.55
C SER A 66 -0.81 9.99 9.24
N GLY A 67 0.02 10.03 8.19
CA GLY A 67 -0.23 9.40 6.91
C GLY A 67 1.02 8.69 6.41
N SER A 68 0.89 7.43 5.98
CA SER A 68 2.00 6.60 5.52
C SER A 68 1.64 5.88 4.23
N LEU A 69 2.47 6.05 3.21
CA LEU A 69 2.46 5.23 2.01
C LEU A 69 3.37 4.03 2.21
N PHE A 70 2.84 2.87 1.96
CA PHE A 70 3.61 1.64 1.84
C PHE A 70 3.69 1.28 0.37
N PHE A 71 4.89 1.22 -0.18
CA PHE A 71 5.05 0.83 -1.56
C PHE A 71 6.28 -0.04 -1.79
N LYS A 72 6.24 -0.83 -2.85
CA LYS A 72 7.36 -1.57 -3.39
C LYS A 72 7.30 -1.62 -4.90
N THR A 73 8.45 -1.80 -5.52
CA THR A 73 8.58 -2.24 -6.92
C THR A 73 8.97 -3.72 -6.95
N ASN A 74 8.93 -4.34 -8.12
CA ASN A 74 9.39 -5.72 -8.28
C ASN A 74 10.91 -5.90 -8.04
N SER A 75 11.69 -4.81 -7.93
CA SER A 75 13.10 -4.85 -7.53
C SER A 75 13.30 -4.79 -6.01
N MET A 76 12.23 -4.64 -5.22
CA MET A 76 12.26 -4.53 -3.77
C MET A 76 11.66 -5.79 -3.13
N ALA A 77 12.35 -6.36 -2.13
CA ALA A 77 11.86 -7.55 -1.43
C ALA A 77 10.64 -7.26 -0.54
N TYR A 78 10.58 -6.07 0.06
CA TYR A 78 9.56 -5.71 1.04
C TYR A 78 8.98 -4.32 0.75
N PHE A 79 7.77 -4.07 1.27
CA PHE A 79 7.20 -2.74 1.31
C PHE A 79 8.08 -1.79 2.13
N ARG A 80 8.26 -0.57 1.62
CA ARG A 80 8.86 0.54 2.37
C ARG A 80 7.79 1.52 2.78
N GLU A 81 7.89 2.00 4.01
CA GLU A 81 7.03 3.04 4.54
C GLU A 81 7.60 4.43 4.25
N PHE A 82 6.73 5.32 3.76
CA PHE A 82 7.02 6.74 3.57
C PHE A 82 5.96 7.56 4.28
N LYS A 83 6.37 8.26 5.35
CA LYS A 83 5.49 9.20 6.05
C LYS A 83 5.28 10.43 5.19
N ILE A 84 4.02 10.78 4.95
CA ILE A 84 3.62 11.91 4.11
C ILE A 84 2.76 12.85 4.95
N LYS A 85 3.11 14.12 4.93
CA LYS A 85 2.27 15.16 5.54
C LYS A 85 1.14 15.52 4.61
N SER A 86 -0.07 15.67 5.15
CA SER A 86 -1.21 16.19 4.42
C SER A 86 -1.07 17.70 4.18
N SER A 87 -1.54 18.13 3.03
CA SER A 87 -1.74 19.54 2.72
C SER A 87 -3.17 19.71 2.21
N HIS A 88 -4.03 20.38 2.99
CA HIS A 88 -5.44 20.59 2.66
C HIS A 88 -6.21 19.31 2.28
N GLY A 89 -5.97 18.23 3.02
CA GLY A 89 -6.59 16.91 2.76
C GLY A 89 -5.97 16.11 1.62
N LEU A 90 -4.86 16.58 1.04
CA LEU A 90 -4.11 15.88 0.01
C LEU A 90 -2.80 15.34 0.57
N PHE A 91 -2.56 14.04 0.39
CA PHE A 91 -1.27 13.38 0.57
C PHE A 91 -0.71 13.06 -0.81
N ARG A 92 0.46 13.59 -1.12
CA ARG A 92 1.12 13.38 -2.41
C ARG A 92 2.47 12.72 -2.23
N PHE A 93 2.69 11.62 -2.93
CA PHE A 93 3.98 10.97 -3.07
C PHE A 93 4.45 11.06 -4.52
N ASN A 94 5.65 11.58 -4.73
CA ASN A 94 6.28 11.63 -6.04
C ASN A 94 7.08 10.34 -6.25
N TYR A 95 6.51 9.40 -7.00
CA TYR A 95 7.23 8.22 -7.44
C TYR A 95 8.26 8.62 -8.50
N ASP A 96 9.52 8.29 -8.23
CA ASP A 96 10.65 8.53 -9.13
C ASP A 96 11.30 7.20 -9.51
N PRO A 97 11.24 6.78 -10.79
CA PRO A 97 11.80 5.50 -11.23
C PRO A 97 13.34 5.48 -11.22
N GLU A 98 14.01 6.61 -11.14
CA GLU A 98 15.47 6.68 -10.97
C GLU A 98 15.87 6.26 -9.55
N ILE A 99 15.03 6.60 -8.55
CA ILE A 99 15.26 6.24 -7.15
C ILE A 99 14.69 4.84 -6.87
N PHE A 100 13.56 4.51 -7.46
CA PHE A 100 12.82 3.27 -7.24
C PHE A 100 12.59 2.53 -8.57
N PRO A 101 13.62 1.90 -9.13
CA PRO A 101 13.50 1.23 -10.42
C PRO A 101 12.57 0.03 -10.33
N GLY A 102 11.92 -0.29 -11.46
CA GLY A 102 11.04 -1.45 -11.57
C GLY A 102 10.13 -1.40 -12.79
N THR A 103 9.39 -2.47 -12.98
CA THR A 103 8.36 -2.60 -14.03
C THR A 103 6.96 -2.72 -13.45
N HIS A 104 6.86 -3.02 -12.17
CA HIS A 104 5.61 -3.10 -11.41
C HIS A 104 5.71 -2.23 -10.18
N LEU A 105 4.60 -1.61 -9.83
CA LEU A 105 4.43 -0.81 -8.63
C LEU A 105 3.27 -1.38 -7.82
N GLU A 106 3.53 -1.73 -6.57
CA GLU A 106 2.53 -2.21 -5.62
C GLU A 106 2.52 -1.28 -4.41
N TYR A 107 1.35 -0.77 -4.01
CA TYR A 107 1.27 0.21 -2.93
C TYR A 107 -0.12 0.28 -2.30
N TYR A 108 -0.14 0.80 -1.06
CA TYR A 108 -1.33 1.19 -0.30
C TYR A 108 -1.01 2.33 0.65
N PHE A 109 -2.02 3.01 1.14
CA PHE A 109 -1.87 4.15 2.04
C PHE A 109 -2.68 3.94 3.31
N ILE A 110 -2.09 4.32 4.45
CA ILE A 110 -2.73 4.28 5.76
C ILE A 110 -2.71 5.68 6.37
N MET A 111 -3.87 6.13 6.87
CA MET A 111 -4.04 7.37 7.61
C MET A 111 -4.57 7.06 9.01
N GLN A 112 -3.95 7.65 10.03
CA GLN A 112 -4.39 7.54 11.43
C GLN A 112 -5.09 8.82 11.85
N THR A 113 -6.19 8.65 12.58
CA THR A 113 -6.98 9.72 13.21
C THR A 113 -7.31 9.33 14.64
N PRO A 114 -7.76 10.24 15.52
CA PRO A 114 -8.24 9.88 16.85
C PRO A 114 -9.43 8.91 16.82
N SER A 115 -10.21 8.93 15.74
CA SER A 115 -11.38 8.04 15.56
C SER A 115 -11.04 6.65 14.98
N GLY A 116 -9.79 6.41 14.58
CA GLY A 116 -9.37 5.13 14.04
C GLY A 116 -8.39 5.20 12.88
N ILE A 117 -8.20 4.07 12.22
CA ILE A 117 -7.30 3.89 11.09
C ILE A 117 -8.13 3.81 9.80
N HIS A 118 -7.69 4.53 8.78
CA HIS A 118 -8.27 4.51 7.44
C HIS A 118 -7.21 4.05 6.45
N ALA A 119 -7.61 3.21 5.50
CA ALA A 119 -6.71 2.70 4.46
C ALA A 119 -7.30 2.88 3.06
N SER A 120 -6.45 2.89 2.05
CA SER A 120 -6.84 2.92 0.64
C SER A 120 -5.77 2.25 -0.23
N PRO A 121 -6.18 1.43 -1.21
CA PRO A 121 -7.56 0.99 -1.49
C PRO A 121 -8.06 -0.07 -0.51
N ILE A 122 -9.36 -0.16 -0.40
CA ILE A 122 -10.05 -1.22 0.32
C ILE A 122 -11.07 -1.87 -0.62
N ASP A 123 -11.39 -3.13 -0.39
CA ASP A 123 -12.46 -3.84 -1.11
C ASP A 123 -13.83 -3.60 -0.47
N ASP A 124 -14.87 -4.21 -1.02
CA ASP A 124 -16.26 -4.08 -0.56
C ASP A 124 -16.48 -4.65 0.86
N ASN A 125 -15.58 -5.53 1.31
CA ASN A 125 -15.61 -6.08 2.66
C ASN A 125 -14.90 -5.16 3.68
N GLY A 126 -14.17 -4.15 3.20
CA GLY A 126 -13.34 -3.26 3.99
C GLY A 126 -11.94 -3.82 4.27
N ASP A 127 -11.48 -4.76 3.46
CA ASP A 127 -10.14 -5.32 3.56
C ASP A 127 -9.16 -4.53 2.68
N LEU A 128 -7.94 -4.39 3.18
CA LEU A 128 -6.88 -3.69 2.45
C LEU A 128 -6.48 -4.47 1.20
N THR A 129 -6.60 -3.83 0.04
CA THR A 129 -6.25 -4.41 -1.27
C THR A 129 -5.19 -3.54 -1.94
N PRO A 130 -3.89 -3.90 -1.88
CA PRO A 130 -2.85 -3.09 -2.50
C PRO A 130 -3.08 -2.86 -3.99
N VAL A 131 -2.87 -1.63 -4.45
CA VAL A 131 -2.83 -1.31 -5.88
C VAL A 131 -1.64 -2.05 -6.49
N ASN A 132 -1.88 -2.80 -7.56
CA ASN A 132 -0.83 -3.42 -8.36
C ASN A 132 -0.93 -2.90 -9.78
N LYS A 133 0.13 -2.24 -10.28
CA LYS A 133 0.18 -1.62 -11.59
C LYS A 133 1.46 -1.94 -12.34
N LEU A 134 1.29 -2.31 -13.60
CA LEU A 134 2.37 -2.41 -14.57
C LEU A 134 2.77 -1.01 -15.04
N LEU A 135 4.07 -0.75 -15.09
CA LEU A 135 4.62 0.45 -15.72
C LEU A 135 4.77 0.19 -17.23
N ILE A 136 4.05 0.95 -18.02
CA ILE A 136 3.91 0.75 -19.47
C ILE A 136 5.02 1.50 -20.21
N ASP A 137 5.59 0.86 -21.23
CA ASP A 137 6.50 1.54 -22.16
C ASP A 137 5.73 2.62 -22.97
N PRO A 138 6.08 3.90 -22.83
CA PRO A 138 5.37 4.98 -23.51
C PRO A 138 5.41 4.86 -25.05
N ILE A 139 6.51 4.34 -25.61
CA ILE A 139 6.65 4.19 -27.06
C ILE A 139 5.67 3.14 -27.58
N GLN A 140 5.58 1.99 -26.90
CA GLN A 140 4.65 0.93 -27.27
C GLN A 140 3.19 1.39 -27.12
N TYR A 141 2.89 2.09 -26.02
CA TYR A 141 1.56 2.62 -25.76
C TYR A 141 1.09 3.55 -26.89
N TYR A 142 1.88 4.56 -27.25
CA TYR A 142 1.48 5.50 -28.29
C TYR A 142 1.45 4.89 -29.70
N LYS A 143 2.32 3.92 -30.01
CA LYS A 143 2.22 3.15 -31.27
C LYS A 143 0.91 2.35 -31.36
N GLN A 144 0.47 1.77 -30.24
CA GLN A 144 -0.80 1.03 -30.19
C GLN A 144 -1.99 1.97 -30.36
N GLN A 145 -2.00 3.11 -29.66
CA GLN A 145 -3.06 4.12 -29.80
C GLN A 145 -3.17 4.65 -31.23
N ALA A 146 -2.07 4.92 -31.88
CA ALA A 146 -2.04 5.39 -33.27
C ALA A 146 -2.59 4.36 -34.29
N ARG A 147 -2.55 3.06 -33.96
CA ARG A 147 -3.16 2.00 -34.79
C ARG A 147 -4.67 1.88 -34.59
N LEU A 148 -5.16 2.15 -33.38
CA LEU A 148 -6.58 2.07 -33.06
C LEU A 148 -7.40 3.26 -33.56
N ASN A 149 -6.74 4.39 -33.84
CA ASN A 149 -7.37 5.61 -34.31
C ASN A 149 -7.29 5.77 -35.85
N LYS A 150 -6.90 4.71 -36.59
CA LYS A 150 -6.98 4.61 -38.04
C LYS A 150 -8.17 3.76 -38.48
#